data_d5f080f86072fba7ee996772aeb9567d
#
_entry.id   d5f080f86072fba7ee996772aeb9567d
#
_cell.length_a   1.000
_cell.length_b   1.000
_cell.length_c   1.000
_cell.angle_alpha   90.00
_cell.angle_beta   90.00
_cell.angle_gamma   90.00
#
_symmetry.space_group_name_H-M   'P 1'
#
loop_
_entity.id
_entity.type
_entity.pdbx_description
1 polymer ?
#
loop_
_entity_poly.entity_id
_entity_poly.type
_entity_poly.pdbx_seq_one_letter_code
_entity_poly.pdbx_strand_id
1 'polypeptide(L)'
;METIIEEYLRFIQIEKGLSSNTIGAYRRDLKKYQDYMTEHHISHIDFIDRQLIQECLGHLIDQGQSAKSIARFISTIRSFHQFAIREKYAAKDPTVLLDSAKYDKKLPDVLNVDEVLALLETPDLNKINGYRDRTMLELLYATGMRVSELIHLELENVNLIMGFVRVFGKGDKERIVPLGDAVIEYLTTYIETIRPQLLKKTVTEVLFLNMHGKPLSRQAIWKMIKQNGVKANIKKTLTPHTLRHSFATHLLENGADLRAVQEMLGHSDISTTQLYTHVSKSQIRKMYNQFHPRA
;
A
#
# COMPACT_ATOMS: atom_id res chain seq x y z
N MET A 1 16.18 -6.21 -28.22
CA MET A 1 15.87 -6.17 -26.75
C MET A 1 14.42 -5.76 -26.49
N GLU A 2 13.88 -4.76 -27.13
CA GLU A 2 12.51 -4.24 -26.92
C GLU A 2 11.44 -5.36 -27.02
N THR A 3 11.47 -6.17 -28.08
CA THR A 3 10.54 -7.29 -28.27
C THR A 3 10.56 -8.27 -27.07
N ILE A 4 11.75 -8.61 -26.60
CA ILE A 4 11.92 -9.56 -25.46
C ILE A 4 11.35 -8.94 -24.18
N ILE A 5 11.52 -7.63 -23.97
CA ILE A 5 10.95 -6.89 -22.82
C ILE A 5 9.43 -6.93 -22.86
N GLU A 6 8.79 -6.67 -24.00
CA GLU A 6 7.33 -6.69 -24.11
C GLU A 6 6.77 -8.12 -23.90
N GLU A 7 7.43 -9.13 -24.39
CA GLU A 7 7.05 -10.52 -24.15
C GLU A 7 7.20 -10.90 -22.66
N TYR A 8 8.30 -10.49 -22.02
CA TYR A 8 8.48 -10.67 -20.59
C TYR A 8 7.38 -9.98 -19.77
N LEU A 9 7.02 -8.76 -20.13
CA LEU A 9 5.96 -8.03 -19.43
C LEU A 9 4.59 -8.71 -19.59
N ARG A 10 4.29 -9.27 -20.76
CA ARG A 10 3.10 -10.12 -20.98
C ARG A 10 3.14 -11.39 -20.15
N PHE A 11 4.30 -12.07 -20.14
CA PHE A 11 4.50 -13.28 -19.34
C PHE A 11 4.24 -13.04 -17.85
N ILE A 12 4.81 -11.99 -17.25
CA ILE A 12 4.60 -11.72 -15.82
C ILE A 12 3.16 -11.27 -15.51
N GLN A 13 2.46 -10.71 -16.49
CA GLN A 13 1.06 -10.35 -16.37
C GLN A 13 0.16 -11.58 -16.39
N ILE A 14 0.33 -12.46 -17.35
CA ILE A 14 -0.56 -13.60 -17.61
C ILE A 14 -0.20 -14.77 -16.70
N GLU A 15 1.06 -15.21 -16.72
CA GLU A 15 1.50 -16.43 -16.04
C GLU A 15 1.75 -16.21 -14.53
N LYS A 16 2.28 -15.03 -14.16
CA LYS A 16 2.55 -14.73 -12.74
C LYS A 16 1.47 -13.91 -12.05
N GLY A 17 0.46 -13.46 -12.77
CA GLY A 17 -0.66 -12.70 -12.21
C GLY A 17 -0.23 -11.44 -11.44
N LEU A 18 0.87 -10.78 -11.84
CA LEU A 18 1.38 -9.61 -11.15
C LEU A 18 0.45 -8.43 -11.34
N SER A 19 0.37 -7.56 -10.32
CA SER A 19 -0.48 -6.38 -10.38
C SER A 19 0.01 -5.37 -11.42
N SER A 20 -0.89 -4.58 -12.01
CA SER A 20 -0.58 -3.51 -12.96
C SER A 20 0.46 -2.53 -12.43
N ASN A 21 0.45 -2.24 -11.13
CA ASN A 21 1.46 -1.39 -10.48
C ASN A 21 2.85 -2.02 -10.49
N THR A 22 2.93 -3.33 -10.25
CA THR A 22 4.21 -4.08 -10.30
C THR A 22 4.74 -4.13 -11.72
N ILE A 23 3.87 -4.44 -12.69
CA ILE A 23 4.21 -4.47 -14.12
C ILE A 23 4.68 -3.09 -14.56
N GLY A 24 3.98 -2.01 -14.18
CA GLY A 24 4.39 -0.64 -14.47
C GLY A 24 5.74 -0.25 -13.84
N ALA A 25 6.06 -0.78 -12.65
CA ALA A 25 7.38 -0.58 -12.04
C ALA A 25 8.47 -1.33 -12.82
N TYR A 26 8.23 -2.59 -13.18
CA TYR A 26 9.15 -3.41 -13.97
C TYR A 26 9.39 -2.81 -15.36
N ARG A 27 8.33 -2.34 -16.03
CA ARG A 27 8.44 -1.63 -17.32
C ARG A 27 9.37 -0.42 -17.23
N ARG A 28 9.24 0.40 -16.19
CA ARG A 28 10.12 1.57 -15.99
C ARG A 28 11.57 1.16 -15.71
N ASP A 29 11.78 0.11 -14.94
CA ASP A 29 13.12 -0.40 -14.66
C ASP A 29 13.77 -0.97 -15.94
N LEU A 30 13.03 -1.78 -16.70
CA LEU A 30 13.53 -2.35 -17.96
C LEU A 30 13.74 -1.29 -19.04
N LYS A 31 12.94 -0.21 -19.06
CA LYS A 31 13.18 0.91 -19.95
C LYS A 31 14.53 1.59 -19.67
N LYS A 32 14.82 1.88 -18.38
CA LYS A 32 16.13 2.43 -17.98
C LYS A 32 17.28 1.49 -18.37
N TYR A 33 17.07 0.18 -18.17
CA TYR A 33 18.03 -0.84 -18.55
C TYR A 33 18.30 -0.86 -20.05
N GLN A 34 17.25 -0.85 -20.85
CA GLN A 34 17.32 -0.78 -22.31
C GLN A 34 18.01 0.49 -22.81
N ASP A 35 17.66 1.65 -22.23
CA ASP A 35 18.24 2.92 -22.61
C ASP A 35 19.75 2.91 -22.36
N TYR A 36 20.20 2.44 -21.19
CA TYR A 36 21.61 2.31 -20.85
C TYR A 36 22.35 1.38 -21.84
N MET A 37 21.77 0.21 -22.16
CA MET A 37 22.36 -0.72 -23.11
C MET A 37 22.46 -0.13 -24.51
N THR A 38 21.47 0.66 -24.93
CA THR A 38 21.46 1.33 -26.22
C THR A 38 22.55 2.41 -26.31
N GLU A 39 22.73 3.21 -25.25
CA GLU A 39 23.79 4.21 -25.15
C GLU A 39 25.19 3.59 -25.23
N HIS A 40 25.35 2.35 -24.75
CA HIS A 40 26.59 1.59 -24.83
C HIS A 40 26.71 0.69 -26.09
N HIS A 41 25.83 0.92 -27.08
CA HIS A 41 25.82 0.19 -28.35
C HIS A 41 25.65 -1.33 -28.22
N ILE A 42 25.00 -1.81 -27.16
CA ILE A 42 24.70 -3.23 -26.98
C ILE A 42 23.44 -3.59 -27.77
N SER A 43 23.60 -4.29 -28.86
CA SER A 43 22.50 -4.67 -29.76
C SER A 43 21.81 -5.99 -29.41
N HIS A 44 22.51 -6.90 -28.71
CA HIS A 44 21.99 -8.23 -28.39
C HIS A 44 22.15 -8.56 -26.92
N ILE A 45 21.19 -9.30 -26.36
CA ILE A 45 21.14 -9.65 -24.94
C ILE A 45 22.34 -10.49 -24.48
N ASP A 46 22.91 -11.33 -25.36
CA ASP A 46 24.08 -12.17 -25.04
C ASP A 46 25.40 -11.39 -24.89
N PHE A 47 25.42 -10.14 -25.33
CA PHE A 47 26.57 -9.23 -25.14
C PHE A 47 26.57 -8.55 -23.78
N ILE A 48 25.51 -8.73 -23.02
CA ILE A 48 25.41 -8.20 -21.68
C ILE A 48 26.14 -9.13 -20.72
N ASP A 49 27.18 -8.64 -20.10
CA ASP A 49 27.89 -9.34 -19.05
C ASP A 49 27.66 -8.72 -17.67
N ARG A 50 28.23 -9.36 -16.65
CA ARG A 50 28.11 -8.89 -15.26
C ARG A 50 28.72 -7.51 -15.06
N GLN A 51 29.84 -7.21 -15.71
CA GLN A 51 30.52 -5.94 -15.54
C GLN A 51 29.66 -4.80 -16.05
N LEU A 52 29.07 -4.92 -17.23
CA LEU A 52 28.18 -3.94 -17.83
C LEU A 52 26.95 -3.67 -16.96
N ILE A 53 26.40 -4.72 -16.31
CA ILE A 53 25.31 -4.55 -15.35
C ILE A 53 25.79 -3.75 -14.12
N GLN A 54 26.98 -4.02 -13.61
CA GLN A 54 27.53 -3.28 -12.49
C GLN A 54 27.78 -1.82 -12.83
N GLU A 55 28.25 -1.51 -14.00
CA GLU A 55 28.39 -0.15 -14.53
C GLU A 55 27.03 0.56 -14.64
N CYS A 56 26.00 -0.13 -15.17
CA CYS A 56 24.63 0.37 -15.21
C CYS A 56 24.09 0.69 -13.80
N LEU A 57 24.34 -0.19 -12.82
CA LEU A 57 23.96 0.05 -11.43
C LEU A 57 24.68 1.26 -10.83
N GLY A 58 26.00 1.41 -11.09
CA GLY A 58 26.78 2.58 -10.69
C GLY A 58 26.18 3.87 -11.27
N HIS A 59 25.88 3.89 -12.55
CA HIS A 59 25.24 5.03 -13.21
C HIS A 59 23.89 5.41 -12.57
N LEU A 60 23.07 4.43 -12.24
CA LEU A 60 21.78 4.69 -11.56
C LEU A 60 21.96 5.24 -10.13
N ILE A 61 23.00 4.81 -9.42
CA ILE A 61 23.36 5.32 -8.09
C ILE A 61 23.82 6.79 -8.21
N ASP A 62 24.67 7.10 -9.17
CA ASP A 62 25.17 8.45 -9.45
C ASP A 62 24.04 9.41 -9.84
N GLN A 63 23.01 8.90 -10.50
CA GLN A 63 21.76 9.64 -10.77
C GLN A 63 20.87 9.84 -9.51
N GLY A 64 21.30 9.41 -8.33
CA GLY A 64 20.58 9.59 -7.06
C GLY A 64 19.42 8.61 -6.85
N GLN A 65 19.40 7.46 -7.52
CA GLN A 65 18.38 6.45 -7.25
C GLN A 65 18.53 5.88 -5.83
N SER A 66 17.40 5.75 -5.13
CA SER A 66 17.42 5.21 -3.76
C SER A 66 17.85 3.73 -3.73
N ALA A 67 18.50 3.31 -2.64
CA ALA A 67 18.91 1.91 -2.44
C ALA A 67 17.75 0.90 -2.62
N LYS A 68 16.53 1.29 -2.21
CA LYS A 68 15.32 0.49 -2.42
C LYS A 68 14.96 0.37 -3.91
N SER A 69 15.14 1.44 -4.69
CA SER A 69 14.91 1.43 -6.15
C SER A 69 15.93 0.56 -6.85
N ILE A 70 17.21 0.63 -6.44
CA ILE A 70 18.29 -0.22 -6.95
C ILE A 70 18.02 -1.71 -6.65
N ALA A 71 17.62 -2.04 -5.43
CA ALA A 71 17.28 -3.42 -5.07
C ALA A 71 16.11 -3.98 -5.91
N ARG A 72 15.07 -3.15 -6.18
CA ARG A 72 13.98 -3.55 -7.09
C ARG A 72 14.50 -3.71 -8.51
N PHE A 73 15.31 -2.80 -9.00
CA PHE A 73 15.92 -2.86 -10.33
C PHE A 73 16.70 -4.16 -10.53
N ILE A 74 17.56 -4.54 -9.58
CA ILE A 74 18.30 -5.82 -9.60
C ILE A 74 17.33 -7.00 -9.66
N SER A 75 16.27 -6.99 -8.87
CA SER A 75 15.24 -8.03 -8.89
C SER A 75 14.53 -8.11 -10.26
N THR A 76 14.25 -6.95 -10.87
CA THR A 76 13.60 -6.86 -12.18
C THR A 76 14.49 -7.43 -13.28
N ILE A 77 15.75 -7.01 -13.38
CA ILE A 77 16.68 -7.50 -14.42
C ILE A 77 17.00 -8.97 -14.24
N ARG A 78 17.13 -9.46 -12.99
CA ARG A 78 17.31 -10.88 -12.72
C ARG A 78 16.15 -11.71 -13.24
N SER A 79 14.91 -11.31 -12.90
CA SER A 79 13.72 -11.99 -13.40
C SER A 79 13.60 -11.94 -14.93
N PHE A 80 14.02 -10.84 -15.54
CA PHE A 80 14.05 -10.67 -16.99
C PHE A 80 15.07 -11.60 -17.66
N HIS A 81 16.30 -11.65 -17.17
CA HIS A 81 17.33 -12.55 -17.73
C HIS A 81 16.98 -14.03 -17.53
N GLN A 82 16.41 -14.41 -16.41
CA GLN A 82 15.89 -15.77 -16.18
C GLN A 82 14.80 -16.14 -17.20
N PHE A 83 13.90 -15.19 -17.51
CA PHE A 83 12.91 -15.37 -18.57
C PHE A 83 13.60 -15.53 -19.94
N ALA A 84 14.56 -14.68 -20.26
CA ALA A 84 15.27 -14.71 -21.53
C ALA A 84 16.01 -16.05 -21.75
N ILE A 85 16.61 -16.62 -20.70
CA ILE A 85 17.21 -17.97 -20.77
C ILE A 85 16.13 -19.03 -21.00
N ARG A 86 15.05 -19.00 -20.24
CA ARG A 86 13.98 -19.99 -20.34
C ARG A 86 13.35 -20.03 -21.74
N GLU A 87 13.13 -18.86 -22.33
CA GLU A 87 12.55 -18.72 -23.67
C GLU A 87 13.61 -18.78 -24.79
N LYS A 88 14.88 -19.10 -24.44
CA LYS A 88 15.99 -19.26 -25.39
C LYS A 88 16.37 -17.99 -26.17
N TYR A 89 16.09 -16.81 -25.62
CA TYR A 89 16.55 -15.51 -26.16
C TYR A 89 17.99 -15.21 -25.78
N ALA A 90 18.52 -15.83 -24.74
CA ALA A 90 19.90 -15.70 -24.29
C ALA A 90 20.49 -17.06 -23.92
N ALA A 91 21.81 -17.20 -24.12
CA ALA A 91 22.54 -18.41 -23.78
C ALA A 91 23.07 -18.38 -22.34
N LYS A 92 23.26 -17.19 -21.74
CA LYS A 92 23.84 -17.01 -20.39
C LYS A 92 23.04 -16.05 -19.57
N ASP A 93 23.00 -16.27 -18.26
CA ASP A 93 22.42 -15.33 -17.30
C ASP A 93 23.54 -14.51 -16.62
N PRO A 94 23.73 -13.22 -16.99
CA PRO A 94 24.76 -12.38 -16.39
C PRO A 94 24.44 -11.95 -14.96
N THR A 95 23.23 -12.27 -14.47
CA THR A 95 22.76 -11.82 -13.14
C THR A 95 23.00 -12.81 -12.01
N VAL A 96 23.49 -14.03 -12.30
CA VAL A 96 23.65 -15.13 -11.32
C VAL A 96 24.48 -14.70 -10.11
N LEU A 97 25.57 -13.97 -10.33
CA LEU A 97 26.50 -13.53 -9.27
C LEU A 97 26.30 -12.05 -8.86
N LEU A 98 25.17 -11.45 -9.20
CA LEU A 98 24.86 -10.10 -8.72
C LEU A 98 24.44 -10.17 -7.25
N ASP A 99 25.17 -9.46 -6.40
CA ASP A 99 24.76 -9.29 -5.02
C ASP A 99 23.45 -8.53 -4.94
N SER A 100 22.55 -8.96 -4.05
CA SER A 100 21.39 -8.17 -3.70
C SER A 100 21.88 -6.91 -2.99
N ALA A 101 21.46 -5.73 -3.47
CA ALA A 101 21.78 -4.50 -2.78
C ALA A 101 21.30 -4.62 -1.31
N LYS A 102 22.25 -4.73 -0.38
CA LYS A 102 21.95 -4.66 1.05
C LYS A 102 21.56 -3.22 1.34
N TYR A 103 20.33 -3.01 1.72
CA TYR A 103 19.90 -1.74 2.29
C TYR A 103 19.42 -1.99 3.72
N ASP A 104 19.85 -1.12 4.62
CA ASP A 104 19.37 -1.16 5.99
C ASP A 104 17.86 -0.96 5.99
N LYS A 105 17.13 -2.03 6.29
CA LYS A 105 15.70 -1.95 6.54
C LYS A 105 15.53 -1.17 7.85
N LYS A 106 15.43 0.17 7.75
CA LYS A 106 14.93 0.93 8.90
C LYS A 106 13.60 0.30 9.30
N LEU A 107 13.48 -0.05 10.58
CA LEU A 107 12.20 -0.47 11.13
C LEU A 107 11.19 0.62 10.81
N PRO A 108 9.99 0.26 10.35
CA PRO A 108 8.95 1.23 10.06
C PRO A 108 8.66 2.05 11.32
N ASP A 109 8.52 3.37 11.16
CA ASP A 109 8.10 4.23 12.27
C ASP A 109 6.70 3.81 12.74
N VAL A 110 6.56 3.60 14.04
CA VAL A 110 5.29 3.35 14.73
C VAL A 110 4.98 4.58 15.57
N LEU A 111 3.77 5.08 15.45
CA LEU A 111 3.25 6.10 16.37
C LEU A 111 2.83 5.42 17.68
N ASN A 112 3.10 6.02 18.81
CA ASN A 112 2.47 5.62 20.06
C ASN A 112 1.00 6.12 20.09
N VAL A 113 0.24 5.69 21.09
CA VAL A 113 -1.18 6.03 21.22
C VAL A 113 -1.39 7.54 21.30
N ASP A 114 -0.58 8.25 22.09
CA ASP A 114 -0.68 9.71 22.27
C ASP A 114 -0.39 10.46 20.96
N GLU A 115 0.62 10.04 20.21
CA GLU A 115 0.92 10.59 18.88
C GLU A 115 -0.24 10.37 17.89
N VAL A 116 -0.88 9.20 17.95
CA VAL A 116 -2.07 8.94 17.11
C VAL A 116 -3.22 9.86 17.53
N LEU A 117 -3.53 9.96 18.82
CA LEU A 117 -4.59 10.84 19.32
C LEU A 117 -4.33 12.30 18.92
N ALA A 118 -3.11 12.79 19.13
CA ALA A 118 -2.73 14.12 18.69
C ALA A 118 -2.91 14.33 17.18
N LEU A 119 -2.57 13.33 16.35
CA LEU A 119 -2.79 13.38 14.90
C LEU A 119 -4.28 13.46 14.55
N LEU A 120 -5.09 12.64 15.22
CA LEU A 120 -6.54 12.61 15.03
C LEU A 120 -7.17 13.95 15.37
N GLU A 121 -6.71 14.66 16.37
CA GLU A 121 -7.27 15.94 16.85
C GLU A 121 -6.89 17.17 16.03
N THR A 122 -5.95 17.05 15.08
CA THR A 122 -5.48 18.20 14.29
C THR A 122 -6.47 18.76 13.27
N PRO A 123 -7.39 18.00 12.64
CA PRO A 123 -8.34 18.55 11.69
C PRO A 123 -9.39 19.43 12.37
N ASP A 124 -9.63 20.62 11.81
CA ASP A 124 -10.63 21.58 12.30
C ASP A 124 -12.05 21.10 11.95
N LEU A 125 -12.79 20.63 12.94
CA LEU A 125 -14.13 20.06 12.76
C LEU A 125 -15.18 21.08 12.30
N ASN A 126 -14.93 22.39 12.43
CA ASN A 126 -15.81 23.43 11.93
C ASN A 126 -15.73 23.60 10.39
N LYS A 127 -14.75 22.97 9.76
CA LYS A 127 -14.56 22.99 8.31
C LYS A 127 -15.01 21.67 7.69
N ILE A 128 -15.72 21.74 6.58
CA ILE A 128 -16.21 20.56 5.83
C ILE A 128 -15.06 19.59 5.51
N ASN A 129 -13.95 20.11 4.98
CA ASN A 129 -12.76 19.29 4.70
C ASN A 129 -12.06 18.80 5.97
N GLY A 130 -12.10 19.56 7.05
CA GLY A 130 -11.51 19.14 8.33
C GLY A 130 -12.30 17.98 8.94
N TYR A 131 -13.64 18.05 8.96
CA TYR A 131 -14.46 16.93 9.43
C TYR A 131 -14.24 15.66 8.61
N ARG A 132 -14.23 15.77 7.28
CA ARG A 132 -13.88 14.67 6.37
C ARG A 132 -12.51 14.08 6.71
N ASP A 133 -11.49 14.94 6.86
CA ASP A 133 -10.11 14.53 7.11
C ASP A 133 -9.99 13.80 8.47
N ARG A 134 -10.70 14.29 9.50
CA ARG A 134 -10.81 13.59 10.79
C ARG A 134 -11.43 12.21 10.62
N THR A 135 -12.57 12.10 9.94
CA THR A 135 -13.25 10.82 9.70
C THR A 135 -12.36 9.83 8.96
N MET A 136 -11.60 10.30 7.96
CA MET A 136 -10.64 9.46 7.25
C MET A 136 -9.49 8.96 8.15
N LEU A 137 -8.93 9.82 9.00
CA LEU A 137 -7.87 9.44 9.92
C LEU A 137 -8.36 8.43 10.96
N GLU A 138 -9.54 8.65 11.54
CA GLU A 138 -10.19 7.73 12.47
C GLU A 138 -10.39 6.35 11.81
N LEU A 139 -10.95 6.32 10.59
CA LEU A 139 -11.20 5.07 9.88
C LEU A 139 -9.91 4.34 9.50
N LEU A 140 -8.88 5.06 9.05
CA LEU A 140 -7.57 4.48 8.75
C LEU A 140 -6.93 3.83 9.97
N TYR A 141 -6.99 4.49 11.12
CA TYR A 141 -6.43 3.97 12.35
C TYR A 141 -7.28 2.84 12.93
N ALA A 142 -8.58 2.96 12.93
CA ALA A 142 -9.49 1.94 13.46
C ALA A 142 -9.47 0.62 12.69
N THR A 143 -9.16 0.67 11.38
CA THR A 143 -9.27 -0.52 10.52
C THR A 143 -7.94 -1.01 9.97
N GLY A 144 -6.91 -0.20 10.07
CA GLY A 144 -5.63 -0.48 9.44
C GLY A 144 -5.71 -0.68 7.92
N MET A 145 -6.77 -0.19 7.26
CA MET A 145 -6.94 -0.35 5.81
C MET A 145 -5.87 0.39 5.01
N ARG A 146 -5.64 -0.07 3.79
CA ARG A 146 -4.72 0.62 2.85
C ARG A 146 -5.38 1.87 2.28
N VAL A 147 -4.58 2.90 1.95
CA VAL A 147 -5.12 4.10 1.28
C VAL A 147 -5.84 3.77 -0.02
N SER A 148 -5.36 2.76 -0.76
CA SER A 148 -6.06 2.31 -1.96
C SER A 148 -7.43 1.72 -1.68
N GLU A 149 -7.62 1.11 -0.54
CA GLU A 149 -8.92 0.58 -0.09
C GLU A 149 -9.82 1.75 0.35
N LEU A 150 -9.27 2.72 1.09
CA LEU A 150 -10.03 3.90 1.53
C LEU A 150 -10.57 4.75 0.36
N ILE A 151 -9.78 5.00 -0.68
CA ILE A 151 -10.21 5.85 -1.80
C ILE A 151 -11.26 5.20 -2.71
N HIS A 152 -11.39 3.88 -2.65
CA HIS A 152 -12.41 3.12 -3.39
C HIS A 152 -13.53 2.59 -2.48
N LEU A 153 -13.52 2.97 -1.20
CA LEU A 153 -14.56 2.54 -0.27
C LEU A 153 -15.88 3.21 -0.64
N GLU A 154 -16.94 2.43 -0.79
CA GLU A 154 -18.28 2.85 -1.15
C GLU A 154 -19.20 2.85 0.07
N LEU A 155 -20.30 3.60 -0.02
CA LEU A 155 -21.30 3.70 1.05
C LEU A 155 -21.86 2.35 1.46
N GLU A 156 -22.18 1.48 0.50
CA GLU A 156 -22.74 0.14 0.75
C GLU A 156 -21.82 -0.77 1.56
N ASN A 157 -20.52 -0.47 1.56
CA ASN A 157 -19.50 -1.25 2.28
C ASN A 157 -19.35 -0.84 3.75
N VAL A 158 -20.10 0.19 4.21
CA VAL A 158 -20.10 0.66 5.59
C VAL A 158 -21.42 0.31 6.24
N ASN A 159 -21.41 -0.56 7.24
CA ASN A 159 -22.60 -0.90 8.01
C ASN A 159 -22.49 -0.30 9.42
N LEU A 160 -23.08 0.88 9.59
CA LEU A 160 -23.06 1.61 10.86
C LEU A 160 -23.89 0.94 11.95
N ILE A 161 -25.01 0.28 11.58
CA ILE A 161 -25.90 -0.41 12.52
C ILE A 161 -25.20 -1.62 13.15
N MET A 162 -24.53 -2.41 12.31
CA MET A 162 -23.79 -3.59 12.77
C MET A 162 -22.35 -3.28 13.19
N GLY A 163 -21.87 -2.04 13.00
CA GLY A 163 -20.55 -1.58 13.39
C GLY A 163 -19.41 -2.30 12.68
N PHE A 164 -19.42 -2.37 11.37
CA PHE A 164 -18.32 -2.93 10.59
C PHE A 164 -18.16 -2.24 9.22
N VAL A 165 -16.97 -2.38 8.65
CA VAL A 165 -16.68 -2.02 7.27
C VAL A 165 -16.22 -3.25 6.49
N ARG A 166 -16.68 -3.38 5.24
CA ARG A 166 -16.26 -4.39 4.29
C ARG A 166 -15.17 -3.79 3.41
N VAL A 167 -14.02 -4.45 3.36
CA VAL A 167 -12.85 -3.95 2.66
C VAL A 167 -12.41 -4.95 1.60
N PHE A 168 -12.27 -4.51 0.36
CA PHE A 168 -11.79 -5.34 -0.75
C PHE A 168 -10.29 -5.14 -0.95
N GLY A 169 -9.54 -6.23 -0.87
CA GLY A 169 -8.09 -6.28 -1.04
C GLY A 169 -7.65 -6.66 -2.45
N LYS A 170 -6.38 -6.97 -2.62
CA LYS A 170 -5.83 -7.45 -3.89
C LYS A 170 -6.52 -8.78 -4.30
N GLY A 171 -7.03 -8.85 -5.55
CA GLY A 171 -7.70 -10.04 -6.09
C GLY A 171 -9.12 -10.24 -5.55
N ASP A 172 -9.83 -9.14 -5.27
CA ASP A 172 -11.20 -9.11 -4.76
C ASP A 172 -11.44 -9.90 -3.46
N LYS A 173 -10.38 -10.13 -2.69
CA LYS A 173 -10.51 -10.75 -1.37
C LYS A 173 -11.18 -9.77 -0.41
N GLU A 174 -12.38 -10.14 0.00
CA GLU A 174 -13.17 -9.39 0.99
C GLU A 174 -12.69 -9.70 2.41
N ARG A 175 -12.66 -8.68 3.25
CA ARG A 175 -12.53 -8.83 4.70
C ARG A 175 -13.47 -7.87 5.42
N ILE A 176 -13.93 -8.28 6.60
CA ILE A 176 -14.76 -7.46 7.48
C ILE A 176 -13.88 -6.98 8.63
N VAL A 177 -13.91 -5.67 8.89
CA VAL A 177 -13.21 -5.05 10.01
C VAL A 177 -14.24 -4.36 10.91
N PRO A 178 -14.27 -4.67 12.22
CA PRO A 178 -15.14 -3.98 13.17
C PRO A 178 -14.82 -2.50 13.27
N LEU A 179 -15.81 -1.71 13.66
CA LEU A 179 -15.70 -0.28 13.95
C LEU A 179 -16.04 -0.03 15.41
N GLY A 180 -15.23 0.78 16.09
CA GLY A 180 -15.53 1.26 17.42
C GLY A 180 -16.54 2.43 17.39
N ASP A 181 -17.16 2.71 18.52
CA ASP A 181 -18.24 3.69 18.64
C ASP A 181 -17.82 5.08 18.18
N ALA A 182 -16.60 5.51 18.51
CA ALA A 182 -16.09 6.81 18.08
C ALA A 182 -16.01 6.95 16.54
N VAL A 183 -15.60 5.90 15.83
CA VAL A 183 -15.53 5.91 14.36
C VAL A 183 -16.91 5.89 13.75
N ILE A 184 -17.85 5.16 14.34
CA ILE A 184 -19.26 5.13 13.92
C ILE A 184 -19.87 6.53 14.00
N GLU A 185 -19.64 7.25 15.08
CA GLU A 185 -20.13 8.63 15.26
C GLU A 185 -19.61 9.57 14.17
N TYR A 186 -18.28 9.56 13.92
CA TYR A 186 -17.68 10.37 12.85
C TYR A 186 -18.21 9.98 11.46
N LEU A 187 -18.36 8.71 11.18
CA LEU A 187 -18.89 8.23 9.89
C LEU A 187 -20.35 8.60 9.71
N THR A 188 -21.18 8.47 10.74
CA THR A 188 -22.60 8.85 10.70
C THR A 188 -22.73 10.34 10.34
N THR A 189 -22.11 11.21 11.10
CA THR A 189 -22.14 12.66 10.84
C THR A 189 -21.55 13.01 9.47
N TYR A 190 -20.46 12.33 9.07
CA TYR A 190 -19.87 12.57 7.76
C TYR A 190 -20.85 12.18 6.63
N ILE A 191 -21.46 11.02 6.70
CA ILE A 191 -22.36 10.49 5.65
C ILE A 191 -23.62 11.34 5.57
N GLU A 192 -24.24 11.69 6.71
CA GLU A 192 -25.52 12.37 6.76
C GLU A 192 -25.42 13.88 6.52
N THR A 193 -24.33 14.51 7.00
CA THR A 193 -24.24 15.98 7.05
C THR A 193 -23.16 16.54 6.14
N ILE A 194 -21.98 15.96 6.15
CA ILE A 194 -20.80 16.55 5.47
C ILE A 194 -20.72 16.11 4.01
N ARG A 195 -20.87 14.80 3.75
CA ARG A 195 -20.78 14.25 2.40
C ARG A 195 -21.80 14.85 1.42
N PRO A 196 -23.07 15.09 1.76
CA PRO A 196 -24.03 15.75 0.86
C PRO A 196 -23.56 17.14 0.41
N GLN A 197 -22.89 17.91 1.27
CA GLN A 197 -22.34 19.21 0.91
C GLN A 197 -21.15 19.11 -0.05
N LEU A 198 -20.40 18.01 0.00
CA LEU A 198 -19.30 17.73 -0.93
C LEU A 198 -19.79 17.16 -2.26
N LEU A 199 -20.86 16.37 -2.24
CA LEU A 199 -21.38 15.64 -3.42
C LEU A 199 -21.83 16.61 -4.54
N LYS A 200 -22.37 17.77 -4.18
CA LYS A 200 -22.86 18.79 -5.15
C LYS A 200 -23.84 18.17 -6.17
N LYS A 201 -23.47 18.24 -7.47
CA LYS A 201 -24.24 17.67 -8.59
C LYS A 201 -23.68 16.35 -9.11
N THR A 202 -22.71 15.76 -8.41
CA THR A 202 -22.05 14.51 -8.83
C THR A 202 -22.82 13.31 -8.29
N VAL A 203 -22.93 12.26 -9.08
CA VAL A 203 -23.47 10.96 -8.63
C VAL A 203 -22.30 10.01 -8.46
N THR A 204 -22.08 9.53 -7.25
CA THR A 204 -21.03 8.57 -6.94
C THR A 204 -21.32 7.85 -5.61
N GLU A 205 -21.04 6.56 -5.56
CA GLU A 205 -21.17 5.76 -4.34
C GLU A 205 -19.90 5.81 -3.47
N VAL A 206 -18.80 6.38 -3.98
CA VAL A 206 -17.55 6.50 -3.20
C VAL A 206 -17.80 7.31 -1.94
N LEU A 207 -17.34 6.76 -0.81
CA LEU A 207 -17.56 7.35 0.52
C LEU A 207 -16.89 8.73 0.64
N PHE A 208 -15.58 8.82 0.40
CA PHE A 208 -14.81 10.06 0.64
C PHE A 208 -14.59 10.88 -0.61
N LEU A 209 -15.04 12.13 -0.56
CA LEU A 209 -15.03 13.06 -1.69
C LEU A 209 -14.10 14.26 -1.43
N ASN A 210 -13.55 14.79 -2.51
CA ASN A 210 -12.85 16.08 -2.48
C ASN A 210 -13.83 17.26 -2.53
N MET A 211 -13.34 18.49 -2.45
CA MET A 211 -14.16 19.71 -2.48
C MET A 211 -14.89 19.94 -3.83
N HIS A 212 -14.64 19.11 -4.83
CA HIS A 212 -15.30 19.15 -6.15
C HIS A 212 -16.32 18.02 -6.33
N GLY A 213 -16.59 17.21 -5.30
CA GLY A 213 -17.50 16.07 -5.36
C GLY A 213 -16.93 14.84 -6.04
N LYS A 214 -15.62 14.78 -6.28
CA LYS A 214 -14.94 13.65 -6.93
C LYS A 214 -14.18 12.81 -5.89
N PRO A 215 -13.91 11.52 -6.17
CA PRO A 215 -13.07 10.70 -5.30
C PRO A 215 -11.70 11.32 -5.04
N LEU A 216 -11.14 11.08 -3.86
CA LEU A 216 -9.81 11.53 -3.48
C LEU A 216 -8.72 10.70 -4.16
N SER A 217 -7.60 11.33 -4.52
CA SER A 217 -6.40 10.61 -4.97
C SER A 217 -5.57 10.13 -3.78
N ARG A 218 -4.75 9.09 -3.99
CA ARG A 218 -3.76 8.65 -2.98
C ARG A 218 -2.83 9.78 -2.54
N GLN A 219 -2.43 10.63 -3.48
CA GLN A 219 -1.55 11.77 -3.22
C GLN A 219 -2.23 12.81 -2.31
N ALA A 220 -3.54 13.05 -2.49
CA ALA A 220 -4.30 13.97 -1.64
C ALA A 220 -4.34 13.48 -0.19
N ILE A 221 -4.59 12.18 0.04
CA ILE A 221 -4.59 11.58 1.38
C ILE A 221 -3.18 11.61 1.98
N TRP A 222 -2.15 11.31 1.20
CA TRP A 222 -0.77 11.40 1.64
C TRP A 222 -0.39 12.81 2.11
N LYS A 223 -0.76 13.81 1.32
CA LYS A 223 -0.56 15.23 1.66
C LYS A 223 -1.31 15.61 2.93
N MET A 224 -2.55 15.18 3.07
CA MET A 224 -3.39 15.42 4.25
C MET A 224 -2.75 14.82 5.52
N ILE A 225 -2.33 13.55 5.49
CA ILE A 225 -1.68 12.90 6.63
C ILE A 225 -0.39 13.64 7.01
N LYS A 226 0.44 13.99 6.03
CA LYS A 226 1.69 14.71 6.28
C LYS A 226 1.46 16.10 6.88
N GLN A 227 0.48 16.84 6.37
CA GLN A 227 0.14 18.17 6.88
C GLN A 227 -0.39 18.13 8.33
N ASN A 228 -1.25 17.16 8.65
CA ASN A 228 -1.74 16.97 9.99
C ASN A 228 -0.64 16.47 10.94
N GLY A 229 0.28 15.63 10.48
CA GLY A 229 1.44 15.23 11.26
C GLY A 229 2.35 16.39 11.68
N VAL A 230 2.56 17.35 10.77
CA VAL A 230 3.29 18.58 11.10
C VAL A 230 2.55 19.39 12.17
N LYS A 231 1.22 19.54 12.04
CA LYS A 231 0.40 20.24 13.03
C LYS A 231 0.41 19.55 14.40
N ALA A 232 0.42 18.23 14.42
CA ALA A 232 0.54 17.42 15.64
C ALA A 232 1.95 17.39 16.22
N ASN A 233 2.92 18.12 15.62
CA ASN A 233 4.32 18.13 16.01
C ASN A 233 4.99 16.73 16.05
N ILE A 234 4.54 15.82 15.17
CA ILE A 234 5.09 14.47 15.07
C ILE A 234 6.39 14.53 14.25
N LYS A 235 7.50 14.13 14.86
CA LYS A 235 8.84 14.15 14.22
C LYS A 235 9.10 12.93 13.33
N LYS A 236 8.34 11.84 13.52
CA LYS A 236 8.46 10.60 12.75
C LYS A 236 7.97 10.79 11.31
N THR A 237 8.50 9.98 10.40
CA THR A 237 8.04 10.02 9.01
C THR A 237 6.64 9.42 8.89
N LEU A 238 5.65 10.28 8.66
CA LEU A 238 4.26 9.86 8.52
C LEU A 238 3.94 9.46 7.09
N THR A 239 3.42 8.26 6.98
CA THR A 239 2.86 7.69 5.77
C THR A 239 1.55 6.97 6.12
N PRO A 240 0.68 6.69 5.14
CA PRO A 240 -0.48 5.84 5.41
C PRO A 240 -0.12 4.45 5.98
N HIS A 241 1.05 3.94 5.61
CA HIS A 241 1.56 2.68 6.17
C HIS A 241 1.94 2.82 7.64
N THR A 242 2.35 4.01 8.09
CA THR A 242 2.65 4.28 9.50
C THR A 242 1.40 4.09 10.38
N LEU A 243 0.23 4.64 9.97
CA LEU A 243 -1.04 4.44 10.69
C LEU A 243 -1.47 2.98 10.73
N ARG A 244 -1.38 2.29 9.61
CA ARG A 244 -1.69 0.86 9.54
C ARG A 244 -0.75 0.02 10.40
N HIS A 245 0.53 0.38 10.45
CA HIS A 245 1.51 -0.31 11.29
C HIS A 245 1.27 -0.03 12.78
N SER A 246 0.92 1.21 13.13
CA SER A 246 0.53 1.57 14.50
C SER A 246 -0.74 0.82 14.96
N PHE A 247 -1.76 0.70 14.08
CA PHE A 247 -2.93 -0.15 14.35
C PHE A 247 -2.54 -1.57 14.71
N ALA A 248 -1.71 -2.21 13.86
CA ALA A 248 -1.29 -3.59 14.11
C ALA A 248 -0.49 -3.73 15.41
N THR A 249 0.46 -2.83 15.64
CA THR A 249 1.34 -2.85 16.81
C THR A 249 0.55 -2.65 18.09
N HIS A 250 -0.35 -1.67 18.15
CA HIS A 250 -1.15 -1.40 19.35
C HIS A 250 -2.09 -2.55 19.70
N LEU A 251 -2.70 -3.19 18.71
CA LEU A 251 -3.49 -4.40 18.97
C LEU A 251 -2.64 -5.52 19.56
N LEU A 252 -1.46 -5.79 19.00
CA LEU A 252 -0.57 -6.83 19.47
C LEU A 252 0.01 -6.52 20.86
N GLU A 253 0.42 -5.28 21.10
CA GLU A 253 0.91 -4.83 22.42
C GLU A 253 -0.15 -4.94 23.52
N ASN A 254 -1.42 -4.71 23.16
CA ASN A 254 -2.55 -4.89 24.06
C ASN A 254 -2.97 -6.36 24.24
N GLY A 255 -2.34 -7.32 23.54
CA GLY A 255 -2.57 -8.75 23.69
C GLY A 255 -3.50 -9.39 22.68
N ALA A 256 -3.80 -8.71 21.55
CA ALA A 256 -4.57 -9.29 20.48
C ALA A 256 -3.83 -10.44 19.79
N ASP A 257 -4.57 -11.46 19.36
CA ASP A 257 -4.00 -12.58 18.61
C ASP A 257 -3.44 -12.15 17.25
N LEU A 258 -2.21 -12.56 16.94
CA LEU A 258 -1.51 -12.18 15.71
C LEU A 258 -2.27 -12.58 14.44
N ARG A 259 -2.93 -13.75 14.44
CA ARG A 259 -3.68 -14.23 13.26
C ARG A 259 -4.91 -13.38 13.02
N ALA A 260 -5.62 -13.03 14.09
CA ALA A 260 -6.77 -12.13 13.99
C ALA A 260 -6.38 -10.75 13.47
N VAL A 261 -5.24 -10.20 13.91
CA VAL A 261 -4.71 -8.95 13.37
C VAL A 261 -4.32 -9.09 11.89
N GLN A 262 -3.69 -10.20 11.50
CA GLN A 262 -3.35 -10.48 10.10
C GLN A 262 -4.60 -10.61 9.21
N GLU A 263 -5.66 -11.24 9.70
CA GLU A 263 -6.94 -11.35 9.00
C GLU A 263 -7.59 -9.98 8.79
N MET A 264 -7.67 -9.15 9.84
CA MET A 264 -8.16 -7.76 9.72
C MET A 264 -7.33 -6.93 8.73
N LEU A 265 -6.03 -7.18 8.63
CA LEU A 265 -5.16 -6.50 7.68
C LEU A 265 -5.23 -7.07 6.26
N GLY A 266 -5.77 -8.27 6.06
CA GLY A 266 -5.82 -8.92 4.74
C GLY A 266 -4.43 -9.26 4.20
N HIS A 267 -3.60 -9.92 5.02
CA HIS A 267 -2.31 -10.46 4.60
C HIS A 267 -2.54 -11.79 3.86
N SER A 268 -2.16 -11.86 2.58
CA SER A 268 -2.39 -13.01 1.70
C SER A 268 -1.34 -14.12 1.82
N ASP A 269 -0.24 -13.88 2.50
CA ASP A 269 0.87 -14.82 2.64
C ASP A 269 0.78 -15.63 3.95
N ILE A 270 -0.17 -16.54 4.01
CA ILE A 270 -0.09 -17.66 4.95
C ILE A 270 -0.23 -18.93 4.14
N SER A 271 0.90 -19.57 3.87
CA SER A 271 1.01 -20.88 3.20
C SER A 271 0.47 -22.05 4.04
N THR A 272 -0.54 -21.82 4.87
CA THR A 272 -1.19 -22.87 5.68
C THR A 272 -2.70 -22.64 5.78
N THR A 273 -3.35 -22.51 4.61
CA THR A 273 -4.83 -22.35 4.52
C THR A 273 -5.60 -23.66 4.75
N GLN A 274 -4.99 -24.71 5.31
CA GLN A 274 -5.66 -26.02 5.40
C GLN A 274 -6.06 -26.48 6.79
N LEU A 275 -5.84 -25.74 7.88
CA LEU A 275 -6.14 -26.28 9.22
C LEU A 275 -6.95 -25.39 10.19
N TYR A 276 -7.23 -24.11 9.87
CA TYR A 276 -8.03 -23.26 10.75
C TYR A 276 -9.00 -22.37 9.96
N THR A 277 -10.09 -22.95 9.53
CA THR A 277 -11.29 -22.24 9.10
C THR A 277 -11.90 -21.53 10.31
N HIS A 278 -12.05 -20.21 10.19
CA HIS A 278 -12.95 -19.37 10.98
C HIS A 278 -12.52 -18.97 12.39
N VAL A 279 -11.70 -17.91 12.49
CA VAL A 279 -11.94 -16.97 13.59
C VAL A 279 -13.34 -16.38 13.31
N SER A 280 -14.31 -16.67 14.13
CA SER A 280 -15.67 -16.21 13.85
C SER A 280 -15.72 -14.69 13.88
N LYS A 281 -16.59 -14.07 13.06
CA LYS A 281 -16.78 -12.59 13.03
C LYS A 281 -17.03 -12.03 14.45
N SER A 282 -17.68 -12.81 15.30
CA SER A 282 -17.93 -12.47 16.71
C SER A 282 -16.65 -12.45 17.55
N GLN A 283 -15.71 -13.35 17.30
CA GLN A 283 -14.41 -13.36 17.98
C GLN A 283 -13.54 -12.18 17.58
N ILE A 284 -13.50 -11.84 16.28
CA ILE A 284 -12.78 -10.65 15.80
C ILE A 284 -13.35 -9.38 16.45
N ARG A 285 -14.68 -9.24 16.52
CA ARG A 285 -15.32 -8.10 17.16
C ARG A 285 -15.02 -8.02 18.65
N LYS A 286 -15.11 -9.15 19.37
CA LYS A 286 -14.78 -9.23 20.79
C LYS A 286 -13.33 -8.84 21.05
N MET A 287 -12.40 -9.36 20.25
CA MET A 287 -10.99 -9.05 20.34
C MET A 287 -10.73 -7.55 20.02
N TYR A 288 -11.35 -7.00 18.97
CA TYR A 288 -11.25 -5.60 18.63
C TYR A 288 -11.71 -4.71 19.80
N ASN A 289 -12.91 -4.97 20.35
CA ASN A 289 -13.46 -4.19 21.46
C ASN A 289 -12.63 -4.29 22.75
N GLN A 290 -11.89 -5.38 22.93
CA GLN A 290 -11.04 -5.57 24.10
C GLN A 290 -9.68 -4.88 23.98
N PHE A 291 -9.11 -4.83 22.77
CA PHE A 291 -7.70 -4.49 22.58
C PHE A 291 -7.43 -3.24 21.74
N HIS A 292 -8.42 -2.74 21.01
CA HIS A 292 -8.19 -1.53 20.19
C HIS A 292 -8.38 -0.25 21.02
N PRO A 293 -7.43 0.72 20.97
CA PRO A 293 -7.51 1.95 21.78
C PRO A 293 -8.70 2.86 21.46
N ARG A 294 -9.40 2.63 20.33
CA ARG A 294 -10.57 3.38 19.88
C ARG A 294 -11.78 2.48 19.66
N ALA A 295 -11.86 1.37 20.40
CA ALA A 295 -13.01 0.47 20.37
C ALA A 295 -14.28 1.13 20.94
#